data_925a940de388525cad302c0de01c5068
#
_entry.id   925a940de388525cad302c0de01c5068
#
_cell.length_a   1.000
_cell.length_b   1.000
_cell.length_c   1.000
_cell.angle_alpha   90.00
_cell.angle_beta   90.00
_cell.angle_gamma   90.00
#
_symmetry.space_group_name_H-M   'P 1'
#
loop_
_entity.id
_entity.type
_entity.pdbx_description
1 polymer ?
#
loop_
_entity_poly.entity_id
_entity_poly.type
_entity_poly.pdbx_seq_one_letter_code
_entity_poly.pdbx_strand_id
1 'polypeptide(L)'
;MLDANKFCVAVVTPETFDEIDENIHLCYAWLNNDKSLSDEQCRDKSDELGEILAADCGISDIVERSDNQAISFTGEDMGSDKAMMTTLLYVVIVILGFVFAITTRSTIEQESGTVGTLLASGYTRGELIRHYMAMPIIVTLIAAAIGNMLGYTVFKDVCAGMYYHSYSLPTYVTVWNAEAFVKTTLVPCVLIALTVYLVLWRVMRLPVQSFLRHDLRVRKKQFVPRLKAGSITERFRKRVILQNRSAYITLFIGILFANILLLFGLIMPPVLDNFKTEVLETKLADYQYILKTPTLTENESAEPFCLASLEYDDEEISVYGIKADSKYADFSYLPAHRDNILVSEGFLEKYGLSAGDKITLHEKYGEREYTFNVFGTADYAAGLAVFMDKASFNETFDLDMRFFNGYFSNERLTDLDPEAVSTVITEHDLTVIADQLNDSMGFMFPLMCGFSLALYMLLVYLLSKMIIEKNAQSISMLKILGYTPREISSLYNSATAIAVGVSLIVTIPISALIMKWLFYYYMHEMSGWVSFYIAPWIWPAMLGLGAAAYFIVHLIQTKRLGKIPLAQALKNME
;
A
#
# COMPACT_ATOMS: atom_id res chain seq x y z
N MET A 1 -17.67 -13.30 4.75
CA MET A 1 -17.39 -12.52 3.53
C MET A 1 -18.61 -12.59 2.62
N LEU A 2 -19.18 -11.46 2.21
CA LEU A 2 -20.33 -11.44 1.33
C LEU A 2 -19.85 -11.63 -0.12
N ASP A 3 -19.62 -12.88 -0.51
CA ASP A 3 -19.32 -13.22 -1.90
C ASP A 3 -20.62 -13.09 -2.72
N ALA A 4 -20.61 -12.23 -3.74
CA ALA A 4 -21.73 -12.00 -4.63
C ALA A 4 -22.24 -13.29 -5.33
N ASN A 5 -21.41 -14.30 -5.45
CA ASN A 5 -21.73 -15.58 -6.08
C ASN A 5 -22.26 -16.63 -5.10
N LYS A 6 -22.01 -16.48 -3.81
CA LYS A 6 -22.35 -17.45 -2.77
C LYS A 6 -23.38 -16.94 -1.75
N PHE A 7 -23.55 -15.64 -1.63
CA PHE A 7 -24.47 -15.02 -0.70
C PHE A 7 -25.66 -14.43 -1.43
N CYS A 8 -26.84 -14.94 -1.17
CA CYS A 8 -28.08 -14.32 -1.59
C CYS A 8 -29.09 -14.32 -0.44
N VAL A 9 -29.95 -13.31 -0.41
CA VAL A 9 -31.08 -13.21 0.52
C VAL A 9 -32.35 -13.46 -0.25
N ALA A 10 -33.09 -14.48 0.15
CA ALA A 10 -34.43 -14.73 -0.35
C ALA A 10 -35.47 -14.34 0.72
N VAL A 11 -36.46 -13.57 0.32
CA VAL A 11 -37.61 -13.24 1.17
C VAL A 11 -38.78 -14.13 0.74
N VAL A 12 -39.20 -14.99 1.61
CA VAL A 12 -40.29 -15.96 1.35
C VAL A 12 -41.44 -15.72 2.30
N THR A 13 -42.61 -16.32 2.00
CA THR A 13 -43.75 -16.31 2.94
C THR A 13 -43.49 -17.27 4.09
N PRO A 14 -44.17 -17.11 5.25
CA PRO A 14 -44.07 -18.07 6.35
C PRO A 14 -44.38 -19.51 5.91
N GLU A 15 -45.41 -19.68 5.06
CA GLU A 15 -45.81 -21.00 4.56
C GLU A 15 -44.70 -21.64 3.72
N THR A 16 -44.04 -20.86 2.85
CA THR A 16 -42.88 -21.33 2.06
C THR A 16 -41.67 -21.63 2.94
N PHE A 17 -41.50 -20.87 4.02
CA PHE A 17 -40.41 -21.09 4.97
C PHE A 17 -40.61 -22.41 5.73
N ASP A 18 -41.86 -22.71 6.13
CA ASP A 18 -42.22 -23.95 6.82
C ASP A 18 -42.11 -25.21 5.92
N GLU A 19 -42.10 -25.02 4.59
CA GLU A 19 -41.89 -26.10 3.61
C GLU A 19 -40.41 -26.41 3.35
N ILE A 20 -39.48 -25.60 3.87
CA ILE A 20 -38.03 -25.83 3.70
C ILE A 20 -37.62 -26.97 4.63
N ASP A 21 -37.27 -28.11 4.04
CA ASP A 21 -36.82 -29.32 4.76
C ASP A 21 -35.27 -29.31 4.89
N GLU A 22 -34.73 -28.20 5.35
CA GLU A 22 -33.30 -27.99 5.61
C GLU A 22 -33.08 -27.60 7.07
N ASN A 23 -31.89 -27.83 7.60
CA ASN A 23 -31.55 -27.40 8.94
C ASN A 23 -31.59 -25.87 9.05
N ILE A 24 -32.62 -25.39 9.75
CA ILE A 24 -32.84 -23.96 9.93
C ILE A 24 -32.26 -23.54 11.27
N HIS A 25 -31.33 -22.61 11.23
CA HIS A 25 -30.85 -21.91 12.42
C HIS A 25 -31.87 -20.84 12.80
N LEU A 26 -32.44 -20.95 14.01
CA LEU A 26 -33.31 -19.91 14.53
C LEU A 26 -32.45 -18.78 15.12
N CYS A 27 -32.60 -17.60 14.55
CA CYS A 27 -31.96 -16.38 15.04
C CYS A 27 -33.00 -15.47 15.68
N TYR A 28 -32.68 -14.92 16.83
CA TYR A 28 -33.51 -13.94 17.51
C TYR A 28 -32.84 -12.55 17.35
N ALA A 29 -33.64 -11.56 16.97
CA ALA A 29 -33.19 -10.19 16.90
C ALA A 29 -33.79 -9.38 18.06
N TRP A 30 -32.99 -8.52 18.67
CA TRP A 30 -33.44 -7.58 19.69
C TRP A 30 -33.13 -6.16 19.31
N LEU A 31 -33.83 -5.20 19.89
CA LEU A 31 -33.62 -3.78 19.72
C LEU A 31 -33.51 -3.12 21.08
N ASN A 32 -32.48 -2.31 21.26
CA ASN A 32 -32.39 -1.44 22.42
C ASN A 32 -33.50 -0.38 22.36
N ASN A 33 -34.25 -0.21 23.44
CA ASN A 33 -35.30 0.81 23.53
C ASN A 33 -34.73 2.23 23.48
N ASP A 34 -33.55 2.44 23.98
CA ASP A 34 -32.83 3.71 23.95
C ASP A 34 -31.96 3.78 22.68
N LYS A 35 -32.39 4.63 21.76
CA LYS A 35 -31.69 4.85 20.48
C LYS A 35 -30.53 5.85 20.58
N SER A 36 -30.25 6.41 21.75
CA SER A 36 -29.17 7.36 21.99
C SER A 36 -27.87 6.67 22.48
N LEU A 37 -27.89 5.36 22.66
CA LEU A 37 -26.73 4.59 23.09
C LEU A 37 -25.63 4.64 22.02
N SER A 38 -24.37 4.77 22.47
CA SER A 38 -23.21 4.55 21.62
C SER A 38 -23.04 3.06 21.32
N ASP A 39 -22.25 2.73 20.29
CA ASP A 39 -21.96 1.32 19.94
C ASP A 39 -21.30 0.58 21.10
N GLU A 40 -20.40 1.20 21.87
CA GLU A 40 -19.79 0.66 23.07
C GLU A 40 -20.84 0.34 24.16
N GLN A 41 -21.79 1.24 24.41
CA GLN A 41 -22.87 1.01 25.35
C GLN A 41 -23.89 -0.05 24.88
N CYS A 42 -24.02 -0.23 23.58
CA CYS A 42 -24.80 -1.34 23.01
C CYS A 42 -24.09 -2.66 23.26
N ARG A 43 -22.76 -2.69 23.09
CA ARG A 43 -21.93 -3.86 23.35
C ARG A 43 -22.04 -4.30 24.82
N ASP A 44 -21.85 -3.41 25.77
CA ASP A 44 -21.99 -3.70 27.20
C ASP A 44 -23.35 -4.34 27.55
N LYS A 45 -24.43 -3.86 26.92
CA LYS A 45 -25.78 -4.41 27.14
C LYS A 45 -26.00 -5.76 26.47
N SER A 46 -25.36 -6.02 25.36
CA SER A 46 -25.42 -7.30 24.67
C SER A 46 -24.65 -8.36 25.45
N ASP A 47 -23.52 -7.99 26.03
CA ASP A 47 -22.75 -8.86 26.90
C ASP A 47 -23.54 -9.22 28.16
N GLU A 48 -24.17 -8.23 28.82
CA GLU A 48 -25.06 -8.45 29.97
C GLU A 48 -26.25 -9.40 29.60
N LEU A 49 -26.83 -9.21 28.42
CA LEU A 49 -27.86 -10.08 27.90
C LEU A 49 -27.33 -11.50 27.63
N GLY A 50 -26.11 -11.58 27.06
CA GLY A 50 -25.45 -12.84 26.79
C GLY A 50 -25.19 -13.65 28.05
N GLU A 51 -24.70 -13.02 29.10
CA GLU A 51 -24.48 -13.65 30.41
C GLU A 51 -25.79 -14.17 31.02
N ILE A 52 -26.88 -13.38 30.95
CA ILE A 52 -28.19 -13.79 31.45
C ILE A 52 -28.74 -15.00 30.68
N LEU A 53 -28.61 -14.97 29.36
CA LEU A 53 -29.11 -16.05 28.52
C LEU A 53 -28.26 -17.33 28.63
N ALA A 54 -26.96 -17.19 28.74
CA ALA A 54 -26.04 -18.33 28.89
C ALA A 54 -26.25 -19.11 30.18
N ALA A 55 -26.87 -18.50 31.20
CA ALA A 55 -27.25 -19.19 32.45
C ALA A 55 -28.42 -20.19 32.28
N ASP A 56 -29.30 -19.93 31.31
CA ASP A 56 -30.53 -20.68 31.14
C ASP A 56 -30.61 -21.49 29.82
N CYS A 57 -29.83 -21.12 28.80
CA CYS A 57 -29.83 -21.80 27.50
C CYS A 57 -28.44 -21.78 26.85
N GLY A 58 -28.19 -22.74 25.95
CA GLY A 58 -26.99 -22.74 25.12
C GLY A 58 -27.11 -21.68 24.02
N ILE A 59 -26.18 -20.72 24.04
CA ILE A 59 -26.07 -19.70 23.01
C ILE A 59 -24.98 -20.13 22.04
N SER A 60 -25.25 -20.06 20.74
CA SER A 60 -24.26 -20.32 19.71
C SER A 60 -23.38 -19.07 19.46
N ASP A 61 -24.02 -17.92 19.35
CA ASP A 61 -23.33 -16.65 19.14
C ASP A 61 -24.28 -15.48 19.41
N ILE A 62 -23.73 -14.31 19.79
CA ILE A 62 -24.43 -13.03 19.89
C ILE A 62 -23.72 -12.05 18.98
N VAL A 63 -24.38 -11.65 17.90
CA VAL A 63 -23.81 -10.75 16.91
C VAL A 63 -24.43 -9.37 17.04
N GLU A 64 -23.67 -8.40 17.47
CA GLU A 64 -24.11 -7.02 17.49
C GLU A 64 -24.18 -6.43 16.08
N ARG A 65 -24.95 -5.36 15.94
CA ARG A 65 -25.03 -4.65 14.66
C ARG A 65 -23.69 -4.04 14.26
N SER A 66 -22.93 -3.51 15.20
CA SER A 66 -21.57 -2.96 14.98
C SER A 66 -20.62 -4.03 14.48
N ASP A 67 -20.68 -5.22 15.05
CA ASP A 67 -19.76 -6.32 14.82
C ASP A 67 -20.27 -7.30 13.73
N ASN A 68 -21.49 -7.06 13.26
CA ASN A 68 -22.05 -7.88 12.19
C ASN A 68 -21.33 -7.59 10.86
N GLN A 69 -20.39 -8.44 10.53
CA GLN A 69 -19.60 -8.36 9.31
C GLN A 69 -20.44 -8.38 8.02
N ALA A 70 -21.63 -8.98 8.05
CA ALA A 70 -22.54 -8.91 6.92
C ALA A 70 -23.04 -7.48 6.63
N ILE A 71 -23.03 -6.61 7.64
CA ILE A 71 -23.44 -5.20 7.54
C ILE A 71 -22.22 -4.29 7.36
N SER A 72 -21.19 -4.45 8.19
CA SER A 72 -20.06 -3.52 8.30
C SER A 72 -18.95 -3.78 7.29
N PHE A 73 -18.64 -5.05 6.96
CA PHE A 73 -17.46 -5.46 6.20
C PHE A 73 -17.27 -4.69 4.88
N THR A 74 -18.33 -4.54 4.08
CA THR A 74 -18.23 -3.82 2.81
C THR A 74 -17.88 -2.34 2.99
N GLY A 75 -18.43 -1.73 4.06
CA GLY A 75 -18.15 -0.33 4.40
C GLY A 75 -16.71 -0.13 4.90
N GLU A 76 -16.21 -1.06 5.68
CA GLU A 76 -14.85 -1.07 6.22
C GLU A 76 -13.81 -1.31 5.12
N ASP A 77 -14.07 -2.28 4.24
CA ASP A 77 -13.23 -2.56 3.07
C ASP A 77 -13.12 -1.34 2.15
N MET A 78 -14.27 -0.73 1.79
CA MET A 78 -14.28 0.54 1.04
C MET A 78 -13.57 1.67 1.80
N GLY A 79 -13.65 1.68 3.13
CA GLY A 79 -12.97 2.63 4.01
C GLY A 79 -11.45 2.48 3.94
N SER A 80 -10.96 1.25 4.01
CA SER A 80 -9.55 0.90 3.91
C SER A 80 -8.98 1.24 2.53
N ASP A 81 -9.69 0.90 1.46
CA ASP A 81 -9.34 1.28 0.10
C ASP A 81 -9.28 2.80 -0.08
N LYS A 82 -10.25 3.54 0.46
CA LYS A 82 -10.27 5.01 0.47
C LYS A 82 -9.06 5.57 1.20
N ALA A 83 -8.65 4.99 2.33
CA ALA A 83 -7.47 5.42 3.10
C ALA A 83 -6.19 5.17 2.30
N MET A 84 -6.02 3.99 1.73
CA MET A 84 -4.88 3.63 0.88
C MET A 84 -4.77 4.54 -0.35
N MET A 85 -5.86 4.75 -1.08
CA MET A 85 -5.89 5.63 -2.26
C MET A 85 -5.65 7.11 -1.90
N THR A 86 -6.12 7.55 -0.73
CA THR A 86 -5.85 8.91 -0.22
C THR A 86 -4.36 9.10 0.08
N THR A 87 -3.71 8.11 0.67
CA THR A 87 -2.26 8.14 0.92
C THR A 87 -1.48 8.19 -0.39
N LEU A 88 -1.85 7.35 -1.36
CA LEU A 88 -1.25 7.38 -2.69
C LEU A 88 -1.43 8.73 -3.37
N LEU A 89 -2.61 9.34 -3.26
CA LEU A 89 -2.88 10.70 -3.76
C LEU A 89 -1.91 11.71 -3.15
N TYR A 90 -1.67 11.67 -1.84
CA TYR A 90 -0.71 12.60 -1.20
C TYR A 90 0.72 12.36 -1.66
N VAL A 91 1.14 11.12 -1.86
CA VAL A 91 2.45 10.81 -2.45
C VAL A 91 2.58 11.43 -3.84
N VAL A 92 1.56 11.28 -4.69
CA VAL A 92 1.53 11.89 -6.03
C VAL A 92 1.57 13.42 -5.96
N ILE A 93 0.82 14.05 -5.04
CA ILE A 93 0.82 15.52 -4.86
C ILE A 93 2.22 16.02 -4.45
N VAL A 94 2.91 15.30 -3.56
CA VAL A 94 4.29 15.65 -3.17
C VAL A 94 5.23 15.57 -4.38
N ILE A 95 5.11 14.55 -5.20
CA ILE A 95 5.89 14.40 -6.45
C ILE A 95 5.59 15.57 -7.40
N LEU A 96 4.33 15.89 -7.62
CA LEU A 96 3.93 17.02 -8.48
C LEU A 96 4.42 18.36 -7.92
N GLY A 97 4.31 18.58 -6.60
CA GLY A 97 4.88 19.75 -5.94
C GLY A 97 6.38 19.88 -6.20
N PHE A 98 7.12 18.79 -6.12
CA PHE A 98 8.54 18.73 -6.45
C PHE A 98 8.80 19.04 -7.94
N VAL A 99 8.01 18.52 -8.86
CA VAL A 99 8.10 18.83 -10.30
C VAL A 99 7.85 20.32 -10.56
N PHE A 100 6.80 20.89 -9.96
CA PHE A 100 6.50 22.30 -10.10
C PHE A 100 7.59 23.19 -9.49
N ALA A 101 8.16 22.82 -8.34
CA ALA A 101 9.27 23.54 -7.73
C ALA A 101 10.47 23.63 -8.65
N ILE A 102 10.83 22.51 -9.28
CA ILE A 102 11.98 22.45 -10.22
C ILE A 102 11.70 23.25 -11.49
N THR A 103 10.51 23.06 -12.07
CA THR A 103 10.14 23.73 -13.32
C THR A 103 10.08 25.24 -13.12
N THR A 104 9.43 25.71 -12.06
CA THR A 104 9.34 27.13 -11.72
C THR A 104 10.72 27.74 -11.52
N ARG A 105 11.61 27.06 -10.77
CA ARG A 105 12.97 27.52 -10.59
C ARG A 105 13.74 27.59 -11.91
N SER A 106 13.61 26.58 -12.77
CA SER A 106 14.25 26.54 -14.09
C SER A 106 13.76 27.68 -14.98
N THR A 107 12.47 27.99 -14.97
CA THR A 107 11.88 29.10 -15.72
C THR A 107 12.46 30.45 -15.28
N ILE A 108 12.53 30.70 -13.96
CA ILE A 108 13.14 31.93 -13.44
C ILE A 108 14.64 32.02 -13.77
N GLU A 109 15.37 30.88 -13.73
CA GLU A 109 16.79 30.87 -14.11
C GLU A 109 16.96 31.20 -15.60
N GLN A 110 16.08 30.75 -16.48
CA GLN A 110 16.10 31.04 -17.92
C GLN A 110 15.72 32.52 -18.22
N GLU A 111 14.71 33.04 -17.54
CA GLU A 111 14.18 34.38 -17.73
C GLU A 111 14.81 35.42 -16.80
N SER A 112 15.92 35.07 -16.15
CA SER A 112 16.55 35.92 -15.13
C SER A 112 16.89 37.32 -15.62
N GLY A 113 17.36 37.48 -16.86
CA GLY A 113 17.61 38.80 -17.46
C GLY A 113 16.35 39.66 -17.57
N THR A 114 15.23 39.07 -18.04
CA THR A 114 13.92 39.74 -18.12
C THR A 114 13.41 40.12 -16.73
N VAL A 115 13.50 39.18 -15.76
CA VAL A 115 13.15 39.45 -14.37
C VAL A 115 13.99 40.57 -13.77
N GLY A 116 15.30 40.57 -14.02
CA GLY A 116 16.24 41.61 -13.57
C GLY A 116 15.91 42.96 -14.16
N THR A 117 15.58 43.03 -15.44
CA THR A 117 15.19 44.28 -16.14
C THR A 117 13.88 44.82 -15.60
N LEU A 118 12.86 43.97 -15.39
CA LEU A 118 11.58 44.38 -14.82
C LEU A 118 11.75 44.92 -13.39
N LEU A 119 12.55 44.24 -12.55
CA LEU A 119 12.87 44.72 -11.20
C LEU A 119 13.63 46.07 -11.24
N ALA A 120 14.55 46.25 -12.17
CA ALA A 120 15.28 47.53 -12.35
C ALA A 120 14.36 48.65 -12.87
N SER A 121 13.32 48.31 -13.63
CA SER A 121 12.29 49.25 -14.14
C SER A 121 11.21 49.60 -13.11
N GLY A 122 11.30 49.08 -11.86
CA GLY A 122 10.42 49.44 -10.77
C GLY A 122 9.27 48.47 -10.47
N TYR A 123 9.19 47.33 -11.15
CA TYR A 123 8.25 46.27 -10.78
C TYR A 123 8.57 45.73 -9.42
N THR A 124 7.52 45.46 -8.63
CA THR A 124 7.66 44.90 -7.31
C THR A 124 7.88 43.38 -7.37
N ARG A 125 8.60 42.82 -6.39
CA ARG A 125 8.79 41.36 -6.26
C ARG A 125 7.44 40.62 -6.13
N GLY A 126 6.44 41.24 -5.49
CA GLY A 126 5.11 40.67 -5.33
C GLY A 126 4.36 40.52 -6.65
N GLU A 127 4.48 41.50 -7.55
CA GLU A 127 3.89 41.44 -8.90
C GLU A 127 4.48 40.29 -9.72
N LEU A 128 5.80 40.15 -9.68
CA LEU A 128 6.48 39.05 -10.38
C LEU A 128 6.12 37.68 -9.77
N ILE A 129 6.05 37.58 -8.45
CA ILE A 129 5.59 36.32 -7.80
C ILE A 129 4.18 35.98 -8.27
N ARG A 130 3.24 36.92 -8.27
CA ARG A 130 1.86 36.68 -8.77
C ARG A 130 1.85 36.23 -10.23
N HIS A 131 2.64 36.88 -11.08
CA HIS A 131 2.74 36.54 -12.49
C HIS A 131 3.22 35.09 -12.70
N TYR A 132 4.32 34.70 -12.07
CA TYR A 132 4.88 33.35 -12.21
C TYR A 132 4.10 32.27 -11.47
N MET A 133 3.27 32.62 -10.49
CA MET A 133 2.33 31.71 -9.84
C MET A 133 1.10 31.41 -10.70
N ALA A 134 0.69 32.34 -11.54
CA ALA A 134 -0.58 32.22 -12.29
C ALA A 134 -0.61 30.95 -13.15
N MET A 135 0.46 30.67 -13.89
CA MET A 135 0.50 29.51 -14.80
C MET A 135 0.41 28.16 -14.09
N PRO A 136 1.23 27.86 -13.05
CA PRO A 136 1.08 26.65 -12.27
C PRO A 136 -0.30 26.46 -11.66
N ILE A 137 -0.90 27.52 -11.13
CA ILE A 137 -2.23 27.47 -10.51
C ILE A 137 -3.30 27.17 -11.56
N ILE A 138 -3.29 27.89 -12.70
CA ILE A 138 -4.24 27.68 -13.79
C ILE A 138 -4.16 26.24 -14.31
N VAL A 139 -2.94 25.74 -14.55
CA VAL A 139 -2.74 24.35 -15.01
C VAL A 139 -3.27 23.34 -13.99
N THR A 140 -3.03 23.57 -12.70
CA THR A 140 -3.53 22.70 -11.63
C THR A 140 -5.05 22.71 -11.56
N LEU A 141 -5.69 23.88 -11.67
CA LEU A 141 -7.15 24.01 -11.65
C LEU A 141 -7.79 23.32 -12.87
N ILE A 142 -7.22 23.50 -14.06
CA ILE A 142 -7.70 22.82 -15.27
C ILE A 142 -7.54 21.31 -15.13
N ALA A 143 -6.39 20.86 -14.66
CA ALA A 143 -6.14 19.42 -14.45
C ALA A 143 -7.10 18.84 -13.41
N ALA A 144 -7.35 19.55 -12.30
CA ALA A 144 -8.31 19.14 -11.29
C ALA A 144 -9.75 19.10 -11.83
N ALA A 145 -10.15 20.06 -12.65
CA ALA A 145 -11.48 20.06 -13.29
C ALA A 145 -11.64 18.87 -14.24
N ILE A 146 -10.63 18.59 -15.08
CA ILE A 146 -10.63 17.41 -15.98
C ILE A 146 -10.64 16.12 -15.15
N GLY A 147 -9.82 16.04 -14.10
CA GLY A 147 -9.74 14.86 -13.23
C GLY A 147 -11.08 14.58 -12.53
N ASN A 148 -11.74 15.60 -11.98
CA ASN A 148 -13.06 15.43 -11.39
C ASN A 148 -14.10 15.01 -12.43
N MET A 149 -14.10 15.63 -13.62
CA MET A 149 -15.01 15.25 -14.70
C MET A 149 -14.81 13.76 -15.08
N LEU A 150 -13.59 13.30 -15.28
CA LEU A 150 -13.28 11.91 -15.59
C LEU A 150 -13.65 10.98 -14.43
N GLY A 151 -13.39 11.39 -13.18
CA GLY A 151 -13.73 10.64 -11.98
C GLY A 151 -15.23 10.37 -11.88
N TYR A 152 -16.07 11.40 -12.07
CA TYR A 152 -17.52 11.27 -12.00
C TYR A 152 -18.18 10.71 -13.27
N THR A 153 -17.45 10.52 -14.37
CA THR A 153 -18.01 9.97 -15.62
C THR A 153 -17.48 8.60 -15.97
N VAL A 154 -16.17 8.46 -16.13
CA VAL A 154 -15.54 7.23 -16.63
C VAL A 154 -15.05 6.34 -15.48
N PHE A 155 -14.25 6.91 -14.58
CA PHE A 155 -13.62 6.10 -13.54
C PHE A 155 -14.59 5.63 -12.45
N LYS A 156 -15.73 6.30 -12.27
CA LYS A 156 -16.77 5.84 -11.34
C LYS A 156 -17.24 4.42 -11.67
N ASP A 157 -17.46 4.13 -12.95
CA ASP A 157 -17.95 2.82 -13.39
C ASP A 157 -16.87 1.74 -13.26
N VAL A 158 -15.61 2.11 -13.46
CA VAL A 158 -14.46 1.23 -13.22
C VAL A 158 -14.34 0.88 -11.74
N CYS A 159 -14.39 1.88 -10.85
CA CYS A 159 -14.32 1.65 -9.41
C CYS A 159 -15.55 0.90 -8.88
N ALA A 160 -16.76 1.26 -9.34
CA ALA A 160 -17.97 0.54 -8.96
C ALA A 160 -17.91 -0.94 -9.41
N GLY A 161 -17.42 -1.20 -10.63
CA GLY A 161 -17.25 -2.56 -11.16
C GLY A 161 -16.40 -3.45 -10.27
N MET A 162 -15.36 -2.92 -9.64
CA MET A 162 -14.51 -3.67 -8.70
C MET A 162 -15.33 -4.24 -7.53
N TYR A 163 -16.16 -3.41 -6.92
CA TYR A 163 -16.99 -3.83 -5.78
C TYR A 163 -18.17 -4.73 -6.19
N TYR A 164 -18.76 -4.49 -7.36
CA TYR A 164 -19.83 -5.34 -7.88
C TYR A 164 -19.39 -6.76 -8.25
N HIS A 165 -18.10 -6.96 -8.51
CA HIS A 165 -17.56 -8.32 -8.71
C HIS A 165 -17.37 -9.07 -7.39
N SER A 166 -17.21 -8.35 -6.28
CA SER A 166 -16.93 -8.93 -4.98
C SER A 166 -18.14 -8.98 -4.07
N TYR A 167 -19.06 -8.02 -4.17
CA TYR A 167 -20.16 -7.85 -3.24
C TYR A 167 -21.51 -7.76 -3.93
N SER A 168 -22.54 -8.26 -3.25
CA SER A 168 -23.96 -8.05 -3.64
C SER A 168 -24.38 -6.66 -3.16
N LEU A 169 -24.25 -5.66 -4.02
CA LEU A 169 -24.54 -4.26 -3.71
C LEU A 169 -25.83 -3.77 -4.39
N PRO A 170 -26.54 -2.79 -3.80
CA PRO A 170 -27.66 -2.12 -4.44
C PRO A 170 -27.20 -1.33 -5.66
N THR A 171 -28.15 -0.93 -6.52
CA THR A 171 -27.86 -0.16 -7.73
C THR A 171 -27.05 1.10 -7.41
N TYR A 172 -25.94 1.27 -8.11
CA TYR A 172 -25.03 2.40 -7.93
C TYR A 172 -25.72 3.74 -8.29
N VAL A 173 -25.67 4.68 -7.37
CA VAL A 173 -26.14 6.05 -7.58
C VAL A 173 -24.98 7.01 -7.34
N THR A 174 -24.64 7.81 -8.35
CA THR A 174 -23.56 8.79 -8.23
C THR A 174 -24.01 9.96 -7.36
N VAL A 175 -23.37 10.17 -6.23
CA VAL A 175 -23.61 11.31 -5.33
C VAL A 175 -22.38 12.19 -5.29
N TRP A 176 -22.58 13.51 -5.35
CA TRP A 176 -21.47 14.45 -5.20
C TRP A 176 -20.94 14.45 -3.76
N ASN A 177 -19.64 14.32 -3.60
CA ASN A 177 -18.98 14.26 -2.30
C ASN A 177 -18.05 15.46 -2.10
N ALA A 178 -18.39 16.32 -1.13
CA ALA A 178 -17.61 17.51 -0.80
C ALA A 178 -16.22 17.17 -0.26
N GLU A 179 -16.09 16.12 0.54
CA GLU A 179 -14.80 15.66 1.08
C GLU A 179 -13.86 15.24 -0.04
N ALA A 180 -14.36 14.45 -0.99
CA ALA A 180 -13.60 14.02 -2.16
C ALA A 180 -13.14 15.25 -2.98
N PHE A 181 -14.03 16.24 -3.22
CA PHE A 181 -13.68 17.47 -3.92
C PHE A 181 -12.58 18.27 -3.18
N VAL A 182 -12.66 18.38 -1.87
CA VAL A 182 -11.63 19.06 -1.07
C VAL A 182 -10.30 18.33 -1.19
N LYS A 183 -10.26 17.01 -1.02
CA LYS A 183 -9.04 16.21 -1.06
C LYS A 183 -8.41 16.17 -2.46
N THR A 184 -9.20 16.08 -3.53
CA THR A 184 -8.68 15.94 -4.90
C THR A 184 -8.46 17.27 -5.62
N THR A 185 -9.07 18.37 -5.17
CA THR A 185 -8.99 19.69 -5.83
C THR A 185 -8.35 20.74 -4.94
N LEU A 186 -8.95 21.04 -3.78
CA LEU A 186 -8.51 22.14 -2.94
C LEU A 186 -7.13 21.87 -2.33
N VAL A 187 -6.92 20.69 -1.75
CA VAL A 187 -5.65 20.32 -1.12
C VAL A 187 -4.48 20.32 -2.13
N PRO A 188 -4.58 19.68 -3.32
CA PRO A 188 -3.53 19.76 -4.34
C PRO A 188 -3.25 21.20 -4.79
N CYS A 189 -4.28 22.01 -5.04
CA CYS A 189 -4.11 23.40 -5.47
C CYS A 189 -3.38 24.23 -4.41
N VAL A 190 -3.75 24.09 -3.13
CA VAL A 190 -3.09 24.82 -2.04
C VAL A 190 -1.65 24.36 -1.85
N LEU A 191 -1.38 23.05 -1.87
CA LEU A 191 -0.02 22.52 -1.70
C LEU A 191 0.90 22.91 -2.85
N ILE A 192 0.43 22.86 -4.10
CA ILE A 192 1.20 23.28 -5.27
C ILE A 192 1.42 24.80 -5.24
N ALA A 193 0.37 25.59 -4.94
CA ALA A 193 0.49 27.04 -4.82
C ALA A 193 1.49 27.44 -3.73
N LEU A 194 1.43 26.80 -2.57
CA LEU A 194 2.38 27.01 -1.46
C LEU A 194 3.81 26.64 -1.87
N THR A 195 4.00 25.50 -2.51
CA THR A 195 5.31 25.04 -2.97
C THR A 195 5.91 26.02 -3.97
N VAL A 196 5.14 26.41 -4.99
CA VAL A 196 5.57 27.39 -6.00
C VAL A 196 5.86 28.74 -5.37
N TYR A 197 4.99 29.21 -4.46
CA TYR A 197 5.20 30.46 -3.73
C TYR A 197 6.51 30.45 -2.93
N LEU A 198 6.78 29.40 -2.19
CA LEU A 198 8.01 29.27 -1.39
C LEU A 198 9.27 29.30 -2.28
N VAL A 199 9.22 28.63 -3.43
CA VAL A 199 10.32 28.63 -4.39
C VAL A 199 10.55 30.05 -4.97
N LEU A 200 9.49 30.69 -5.44
CA LEU A 200 9.55 32.05 -5.98
C LEU A 200 10.01 33.05 -4.93
N TRP A 201 9.42 33.03 -3.75
CA TRP A 201 9.80 33.90 -2.65
C TRP A 201 11.30 33.78 -2.29
N ARG A 202 11.82 32.55 -2.25
CA ARG A 202 13.23 32.31 -1.97
C ARG A 202 14.14 32.83 -3.08
N VAL A 203 13.75 32.69 -4.34
CA VAL A 203 14.55 33.15 -5.49
C VAL A 203 14.45 34.67 -5.64
N MET A 204 13.26 35.26 -5.49
CA MET A 204 13.05 36.71 -5.63
C MET A 204 13.70 37.56 -4.51
N ARG A 205 14.15 36.92 -3.42
CA ARG A 205 14.98 37.61 -2.38
C ARG A 205 16.37 37.98 -2.83
N LEU A 206 16.85 37.41 -3.92
CA LEU A 206 18.17 37.73 -4.47
C LEU A 206 18.23 39.19 -4.94
N PRO A 207 19.42 39.84 -4.89
CA PRO A 207 19.59 41.20 -5.38
C PRO A 207 19.42 41.28 -6.91
N VAL A 208 18.92 42.41 -7.41
CA VAL A 208 18.64 42.64 -8.85
C VAL A 208 19.87 42.36 -9.72
N GLN A 209 21.07 42.71 -9.24
CA GLN A 209 22.30 42.42 -9.95
C GLN A 209 22.54 40.94 -10.24
N SER A 210 22.07 40.06 -9.35
CA SER A 210 22.18 38.60 -9.55
C SER A 210 21.33 38.12 -10.73
N PHE A 211 20.16 38.72 -10.92
CA PHE A 211 19.28 38.45 -12.06
C PHE A 211 19.89 38.94 -13.38
N LEU A 212 20.38 40.19 -13.40
CA LEU A 212 20.99 40.77 -14.59
C LEU A 212 22.30 40.05 -15.00
N ARG A 213 23.06 39.53 -14.03
CA ARG A 213 24.29 38.76 -14.28
C ARG A 213 24.03 37.28 -14.52
N HIS A 214 22.80 36.84 -14.59
CA HIS A 214 22.40 35.42 -14.68
C HIS A 214 23.04 34.54 -13.58
N ASP A 215 23.38 35.12 -12.42
CA ASP A 215 24.00 34.43 -11.28
C ASP A 215 23.00 34.37 -10.11
N LEU A 216 21.99 33.49 -10.24
CA LEU A 216 20.99 33.24 -9.20
C LEU A 216 21.51 32.27 -8.12
N ARG A 217 22.78 31.99 -8.08
CA ARG A 217 23.40 31.14 -7.06
C ARG A 217 23.71 31.96 -5.82
N VAL A 218 23.21 31.52 -4.67
CA VAL A 218 23.79 31.99 -3.39
C VAL A 218 25.26 31.67 -3.41
N ARG A 219 26.11 32.67 -3.25
CA ARG A 219 27.61 32.59 -3.30
C ARG A 219 28.11 31.50 -2.36
N LYS A 220 28.14 30.26 -2.77
CA LYS A 220 28.99 29.21 -2.20
C LYS A 220 30.22 29.13 -3.11
N LYS A 221 31.41 29.21 -2.52
CA LYS A 221 32.69 28.97 -3.23
C LYS A 221 32.51 27.82 -4.21
N GLN A 222 32.73 28.06 -5.50
CA GLN A 222 32.67 26.97 -6.48
C GLN A 222 33.70 25.93 -6.06
N PHE A 223 33.22 24.79 -5.62
CA PHE A 223 34.06 23.64 -5.35
C PHE A 223 34.58 23.13 -6.69
N VAL A 224 35.82 23.43 -6.99
CA VAL A 224 36.52 22.92 -8.17
C VAL A 224 37.36 21.72 -7.72
N PRO A 225 36.85 20.51 -7.92
CA PRO A 225 37.57 19.30 -7.52
C PRO A 225 38.84 19.17 -8.39
N ARG A 226 40.00 19.03 -7.74
CA ARG A 226 41.27 18.71 -8.42
C ARG A 226 41.26 17.19 -8.71
N LEU A 227 40.80 16.81 -9.88
CA LEU A 227 40.77 15.42 -10.32
C LEU A 227 42.13 15.06 -10.94
N LYS A 228 42.95 14.26 -10.24
CA LYS A 228 44.29 13.87 -10.65
C LYS A 228 44.36 12.59 -11.50
N ALA A 229 43.34 11.72 -11.48
CA ALA A 229 43.35 10.42 -12.14
C ALA A 229 42.25 10.29 -13.19
N GLY A 230 42.49 9.57 -14.27
CA GLY A 230 41.58 9.21 -15.34
C GLY A 230 41.74 9.96 -16.65
N SER A 231 41.09 9.50 -17.71
CA SER A 231 41.06 10.12 -19.04
C SER A 231 40.44 11.52 -18.99
N ILE A 232 40.70 12.35 -20.00
CA ILE A 232 40.11 13.69 -20.10
C ILE A 232 38.57 13.62 -20.06
N THR A 233 37.99 12.65 -20.75
CA THR A 233 36.54 12.41 -20.81
C THR A 233 35.96 12.01 -19.45
N GLU A 234 36.63 11.15 -18.70
CA GLU A 234 36.19 10.76 -17.35
C GLU A 234 36.28 11.92 -16.36
N ARG A 235 37.35 12.70 -16.41
CA ARG A 235 37.50 13.89 -15.58
C ARG A 235 36.42 14.92 -15.90
N PHE A 236 36.09 15.10 -17.18
CA PHE A 236 35.01 15.98 -17.60
C PHE A 236 33.66 15.53 -17.06
N ARG A 237 33.29 14.23 -17.22
CA ARG A 237 32.04 13.65 -16.71
C ARG A 237 31.92 13.80 -15.19
N LYS A 238 32.97 13.46 -14.44
CA LYS A 238 33.02 13.65 -12.98
C LYS A 238 32.84 15.12 -12.59
N ARG A 239 33.45 16.04 -13.35
CA ARG A 239 33.35 17.49 -13.13
C ARG A 239 31.91 17.98 -13.38
N VAL A 240 31.25 17.54 -14.44
CA VAL A 240 29.85 17.87 -14.76
C VAL A 240 28.94 17.42 -13.62
N ILE A 241 29.10 16.20 -13.09
CA ILE A 241 28.34 15.70 -11.98
C ILE A 241 28.56 16.53 -10.72
N LEU A 242 29.79 16.75 -10.32
CA LEU A 242 30.14 17.47 -9.10
C LEU A 242 29.74 18.96 -9.14
N GLN A 243 29.82 19.61 -10.29
CA GLN A 243 29.38 21.00 -10.47
C GLN A 243 27.84 21.13 -10.46
N ASN A 244 27.12 20.10 -10.91
CA ASN A 244 25.66 20.05 -10.95
C ASN A 244 25.05 19.15 -9.84
N ARG A 245 25.78 18.90 -8.75
CA ARG A 245 25.35 17.97 -7.67
C ARG A 245 23.92 18.20 -7.20
N SER A 246 23.50 19.46 -7.07
CA SER A 246 22.12 19.77 -6.69
C SER A 246 21.09 19.22 -7.68
N ALA A 247 21.35 19.31 -8.99
CA ALA A 247 20.46 18.75 -10.02
C ALA A 247 20.45 17.22 -9.98
N TYR A 248 21.61 16.59 -9.74
CA TYR A 248 21.68 15.13 -9.63
C TYR A 248 21.08 14.58 -8.34
N ILE A 249 21.19 15.30 -7.20
CA ILE A 249 20.45 14.96 -5.97
C ILE A 249 18.93 15.05 -6.22
N THR A 250 18.50 16.08 -6.92
CA THR A 250 17.10 16.25 -7.30
C THR A 250 16.62 15.10 -8.21
N LEU A 251 17.47 14.68 -9.16
CA LEU A 251 17.21 13.52 -10.02
C LEU A 251 17.11 12.23 -9.19
N PHE A 252 18.00 12.01 -8.25
CA PHE A 252 17.98 10.87 -7.34
C PHE A 252 16.67 10.80 -6.54
N ILE A 253 16.24 11.91 -5.95
CA ILE A 253 14.97 11.99 -5.21
C ILE A 253 13.77 11.72 -6.13
N GLY A 254 13.78 12.28 -7.35
CA GLY A 254 12.73 12.03 -8.34
C GLY A 254 12.64 10.55 -8.76
N ILE A 255 13.78 9.91 -8.97
CA ILE A 255 13.84 8.47 -9.29
C ILE A 255 13.37 7.63 -8.08
N LEU A 256 13.72 8.00 -6.86
CA LEU A 256 13.25 7.34 -5.64
C LEU A 256 11.72 7.35 -5.55
N PHE A 257 11.09 8.51 -5.71
CA PHE A 257 9.64 8.62 -5.69
C PHE A 257 8.96 7.80 -6.80
N ALA A 258 9.52 7.86 -8.01
CA ALA A 258 8.98 7.08 -9.12
C ALA A 258 9.13 5.57 -8.89
N ASN A 259 10.23 5.12 -8.28
CA ASN A 259 10.43 3.71 -7.92
C ASN A 259 9.49 3.24 -6.80
N ILE A 260 9.14 4.09 -5.84
CA ILE A 260 8.12 3.76 -4.81
C ILE A 260 6.77 3.48 -5.48
N LEU A 261 6.32 4.36 -6.39
CA LEU A 261 5.06 4.17 -7.10
C LEU A 261 5.09 2.95 -8.04
N LEU A 262 6.22 2.73 -8.72
CA LEU A 262 6.38 1.58 -9.61
C LEU A 262 6.37 0.27 -8.82
N LEU A 263 7.06 0.24 -7.68
CA LEU A 263 7.09 -0.93 -6.80
C LEU A 263 5.69 -1.23 -6.24
N PHE A 264 4.94 -0.20 -5.83
CA PHE A 264 3.56 -0.37 -5.37
C PHE A 264 2.68 -1.09 -6.41
N GLY A 265 2.77 -0.68 -7.67
CA GLY A 265 2.01 -1.33 -8.76
C GLY A 265 2.48 -2.74 -9.11
N LEU A 266 3.75 -3.08 -8.83
CA LEU A 266 4.33 -4.39 -9.18
C LEU A 266 4.24 -5.42 -8.06
N ILE A 267 4.12 -4.98 -6.79
CA ILE A 267 4.27 -5.88 -5.64
C ILE A 267 2.96 -6.59 -5.26
N MET A 268 1.81 -5.95 -5.45
CA MET A 268 0.54 -6.46 -4.94
C MET A 268 0.15 -7.84 -5.50
N PRO A 269 0.14 -8.09 -6.81
CA PRO A 269 -0.20 -9.42 -7.32
C PRO A 269 0.73 -10.52 -6.77
N PRO A 270 2.07 -10.38 -6.79
CA PRO A 270 2.96 -11.38 -6.18
C PRO A 270 2.80 -11.57 -4.67
N VAL A 271 2.39 -10.54 -3.92
CA VAL A 271 2.11 -10.69 -2.48
C VAL A 271 0.89 -11.58 -2.28
N LEU A 272 -0.18 -11.36 -3.04
CA LEU A 272 -1.39 -12.19 -2.97
C LEU A 272 -1.13 -13.63 -3.43
N ASP A 273 -0.39 -13.81 -4.51
CA ASP A 273 -0.01 -15.14 -5.00
C ASP A 273 0.89 -15.90 -4.00
N ASN A 274 1.82 -15.19 -3.35
CA ASN A 274 2.68 -15.75 -2.32
C ASN A 274 1.87 -16.13 -1.08
N PHE A 275 0.98 -15.24 -0.61
CA PHE A 275 0.09 -15.53 0.50
C PHE A 275 -0.74 -16.80 0.24
N LYS A 276 -1.34 -16.91 -0.95
CA LYS A 276 -2.08 -18.11 -1.36
C LYS A 276 -1.21 -19.37 -1.31
N THR A 277 0.03 -19.27 -1.79
CA THR A 277 0.96 -20.40 -1.78
C THR A 277 1.34 -20.78 -0.35
N GLU A 278 1.70 -19.82 0.50
CA GLU A 278 2.03 -20.05 1.91
C GLU A 278 0.85 -20.68 2.67
N VAL A 279 -0.36 -20.17 2.48
CA VAL A 279 -1.57 -20.73 3.12
C VAL A 279 -1.79 -22.19 2.72
N LEU A 280 -1.60 -22.52 1.44
CA LEU A 280 -1.76 -23.91 0.96
C LEU A 280 -0.62 -24.83 1.41
N GLU A 281 0.59 -24.33 1.54
CA GLU A 281 1.73 -25.09 2.02
C GLU A 281 1.69 -25.35 3.54
N THR A 282 1.12 -24.39 4.30
CA THR A 282 1.06 -24.44 5.77
C THR A 282 -0.31 -24.81 6.32
N LYS A 283 -1.26 -25.19 5.46
CA LYS A 283 -2.58 -25.68 5.90
C LYS A 283 -2.46 -26.91 6.77
N LEU A 284 -3.28 -27.01 7.79
CA LEU A 284 -3.25 -28.16 8.70
C LEU A 284 -3.84 -29.43 8.04
N ALA A 285 -4.95 -29.29 7.31
CA ALA A 285 -5.62 -30.40 6.62
C ALA A 285 -6.38 -29.91 5.39
N ASP A 286 -6.76 -30.82 4.49
CA ASP A 286 -7.61 -30.50 3.32
C ASP A 286 -9.04 -30.11 3.73
N TYR A 287 -9.53 -30.71 4.82
CA TYR A 287 -10.81 -30.42 5.42
C TYR A 287 -10.64 -30.21 6.93
N GLN A 288 -11.12 -29.08 7.43
CA GLN A 288 -11.23 -28.79 8.86
C GLN A 288 -12.70 -28.71 9.21
N TYR A 289 -13.22 -29.74 9.90
CA TYR A 289 -14.61 -29.77 10.37
C TYR A 289 -14.69 -29.13 11.73
N ILE A 290 -15.52 -28.10 11.88
CA ILE A 290 -15.86 -27.50 13.17
C ILE A 290 -17.25 -27.98 13.55
N LEU A 291 -17.36 -28.57 14.73
CA LEU A 291 -18.58 -29.22 15.22
C LEU A 291 -19.28 -28.32 16.23
N LYS A 292 -20.62 -28.32 16.19
CA LYS A 292 -21.45 -27.70 17.24
C LYS A 292 -21.48 -28.55 18.50
N THR A 293 -21.52 -29.88 18.31
CA THR A 293 -21.49 -30.87 19.39
C THR A 293 -20.48 -31.96 19.07
N PRO A 294 -19.70 -32.44 20.07
CA PRO A 294 -18.75 -33.53 19.86
C PRO A 294 -19.47 -34.80 19.34
N THR A 295 -19.26 -35.10 18.07
CA THR A 295 -19.84 -36.28 17.40
C THR A 295 -18.72 -37.16 16.91
N LEU A 296 -18.81 -38.48 17.16
CA LEU A 296 -17.78 -39.43 16.73
C LEU A 296 -17.94 -39.78 15.24
N THR A 297 -16.80 -39.87 14.54
CA THR A 297 -16.70 -40.37 13.16
C THR A 297 -16.17 -41.80 13.16
N GLU A 298 -16.54 -42.60 12.19
CA GLU A 298 -16.01 -43.94 11.95
C GLU A 298 -14.67 -43.89 11.15
N ASN A 299 -14.31 -42.73 10.60
CA ASN A 299 -13.10 -42.56 9.81
C ASN A 299 -11.87 -42.50 10.72
N GLU A 300 -11.05 -43.54 10.72
CA GLU A 300 -9.81 -43.62 11.51
C GLU A 300 -8.72 -42.62 11.08
N SER A 301 -8.84 -42.03 9.90
CA SER A 301 -7.89 -41.01 9.44
C SER A 301 -8.19 -39.64 10.04
N ALA A 302 -9.41 -39.39 10.46
CA ALA A 302 -9.83 -38.14 11.06
C ALA A 302 -9.19 -37.94 12.46
N GLU A 303 -8.60 -36.80 12.68
CA GLU A 303 -7.94 -36.47 13.95
C GLU A 303 -8.72 -35.39 14.71
N PRO A 304 -9.19 -35.70 15.93
CA PRO A 304 -9.95 -34.72 16.72
C PRO A 304 -9.04 -33.63 17.29
N PHE A 305 -9.45 -32.38 17.16
CA PHE A 305 -8.84 -31.20 17.73
C PHE A 305 -9.84 -30.38 18.55
N CYS A 306 -9.30 -29.43 19.31
CA CYS A 306 -10.10 -28.42 20.01
C CYS A 306 -9.84 -27.06 19.40
N LEU A 307 -10.88 -26.23 19.33
CA LEU A 307 -10.82 -24.86 18.86
C LEU A 307 -11.57 -23.96 19.84
N ALA A 308 -10.95 -22.87 20.23
CA ALA A 308 -11.58 -21.75 20.93
C ALA A 308 -11.21 -20.45 20.24
N SER A 309 -12.06 -19.44 20.38
CA SER A 309 -11.80 -18.10 19.91
C SER A 309 -11.59 -17.20 21.13
N LEU A 310 -10.47 -16.51 21.16
CA LEU A 310 -10.13 -15.50 22.17
C LEU A 310 -9.78 -14.19 21.47
N GLU A 311 -9.68 -13.11 22.22
CA GLU A 311 -9.31 -11.79 21.70
C GLU A 311 -7.94 -11.34 22.20
N TYR A 312 -7.20 -10.68 21.31
CA TYR A 312 -5.97 -9.98 21.62
C TYR A 312 -5.95 -8.66 20.83
N ASP A 313 -5.89 -7.54 21.55
CA ASP A 313 -5.86 -6.19 20.97
C ASP A 313 -7.04 -5.95 19.99
N ASP A 314 -8.26 -6.30 20.44
CA ASP A 314 -9.52 -6.23 19.68
C ASP A 314 -9.59 -7.13 18.42
N GLU A 315 -8.68 -8.09 18.28
CA GLU A 315 -8.69 -9.07 17.20
C GLU A 315 -8.97 -10.49 17.69
N GLU A 316 -9.75 -11.21 16.91
CA GLU A 316 -10.08 -12.61 17.17
C GLU A 316 -8.91 -13.52 16.84
N ILE A 317 -8.48 -14.31 17.82
CA ILE A 317 -7.36 -15.24 17.76
C ILE A 317 -7.89 -16.65 17.91
N SER A 318 -7.62 -17.50 16.93
CA SER A 318 -7.95 -18.91 16.98
C SER A 318 -6.97 -19.68 17.87
N VAL A 319 -7.46 -20.32 18.93
CA VAL A 319 -6.66 -21.17 19.83
C VAL A 319 -6.93 -22.62 19.50
N TYR A 320 -5.93 -23.33 19.01
CA TYR A 320 -5.99 -24.74 18.65
C TYR A 320 -5.39 -25.62 19.72
N GLY A 321 -6.16 -26.60 20.19
CA GLY A 321 -5.70 -27.74 20.99
C GLY A 321 -5.47 -28.96 20.10
N ILE A 322 -4.22 -29.28 19.82
CA ILE A 322 -3.82 -30.32 18.87
C ILE A 322 -3.07 -31.44 19.60
N LYS A 323 -3.15 -32.67 19.15
CA LYS A 323 -2.37 -33.77 19.71
C LYS A 323 -0.88 -33.59 19.47
N ALA A 324 -0.06 -33.92 20.44
CA ALA A 324 1.41 -33.82 20.34
C ALA A 324 2.02 -34.69 19.23
N ASP A 325 1.34 -35.78 18.85
CA ASP A 325 1.69 -36.70 17.77
C ASP A 325 0.79 -36.55 16.54
N SER A 326 0.28 -35.33 16.30
CA SER A 326 -0.60 -35.06 15.18
C SER A 326 0.00 -35.45 13.84
N LYS A 327 -0.84 -36.04 12.98
CA LYS A 327 -0.46 -36.37 11.58
C LYS A 327 -0.61 -35.16 10.64
N TYR A 328 -1.33 -34.13 11.08
CA TYR A 328 -1.75 -32.99 10.28
C TYR A 328 -0.97 -31.71 10.61
N ALA A 329 -0.47 -31.60 11.84
CA ALA A 329 0.31 -30.45 12.29
C ALA A 329 1.78 -30.88 12.49
N ASP A 330 2.64 -30.58 11.53
CA ASP A 330 4.09 -30.87 11.60
C ASP A 330 4.82 -29.73 12.34
N PHE A 331 4.47 -29.56 13.62
CA PHE A 331 5.19 -28.63 14.48
C PHE A 331 6.39 -29.36 15.09
N SER A 332 7.58 -28.79 14.95
CA SER A 332 8.85 -29.37 15.42
C SER A 332 8.81 -29.77 16.91
N TYR A 333 7.98 -29.13 17.70
CA TYR A 333 7.73 -29.41 19.10
C TYR A 333 6.49 -28.67 19.60
N LEU A 334 5.50 -29.38 20.10
CA LEU A 334 4.34 -28.82 20.79
C LEU A 334 4.58 -28.86 22.30
N PRO A 335 4.59 -27.71 23.02
CA PRO A 335 4.87 -27.71 24.45
C PRO A 335 3.78 -28.44 25.23
N ALA A 336 4.20 -29.35 26.11
CA ALA A 336 3.27 -30.09 26.97
C ALA A 336 2.84 -29.30 28.24
N HIS A 337 3.43 -28.14 28.49
CA HIS A 337 3.08 -27.31 29.63
C HIS A 337 1.97 -26.33 29.25
N ARG A 338 0.89 -26.30 30.03
CA ARG A 338 -0.33 -25.57 29.72
C ARG A 338 -0.16 -24.06 29.48
N ASP A 339 0.86 -23.46 30.10
CA ASP A 339 1.11 -22.03 29.95
C ASP A 339 2.02 -21.70 28.75
N ASN A 340 2.53 -22.69 28.05
CA ASN A 340 3.41 -22.52 26.90
C ASN A 340 2.66 -22.78 25.60
N ILE A 341 2.80 -21.87 24.65
CA ILE A 341 2.10 -21.91 23.38
C ILE A 341 3.06 -21.69 22.22
N LEU A 342 2.70 -22.23 21.05
CA LEU A 342 3.22 -21.76 19.78
C LEU A 342 2.26 -20.74 19.19
N VAL A 343 2.79 -19.74 18.50
CA VAL A 343 1.99 -18.73 17.83
C VAL A 343 2.30 -18.72 16.33
N SER A 344 1.31 -18.40 15.49
CA SER A 344 1.53 -18.30 14.07
C SER A 344 2.56 -17.22 13.75
N GLU A 345 3.32 -17.37 12.65
CA GLU A 345 4.33 -16.39 12.25
C GLU A 345 3.74 -15.00 12.04
N GLY A 346 2.54 -14.92 11.44
CA GLY A 346 1.81 -13.68 11.27
C GLY A 346 1.45 -12.98 12.59
N PHE A 347 1.12 -13.74 13.63
CA PHE A 347 0.85 -13.19 14.95
C PHE A 347 2.10 -12.58 15.59
N LEU A 348 3.26 -13.27 15.46
CA LEU A 348 4.54 -12.71 15.92
C LEU A 348 4.94 -11.44 15.17
N GLU A 349 4.82 -11.44 13.84
CA GLU A 349 5.18 -10.28 13.02
C GLU A 349 4.28 -9.08 13.28
N LYS A 350 2.96 -9.31 13.41
CA LYS A 350 1.98 -8.25 13.63
C LYS A 350 2.23 -7.53 14.95
N TYR A 351 2.38 -8.27 16.02
CA TYR A 351 2.51 -7.68 17.36
C TYR A 351 3.96 -7.52 17.85
N GLY A 352 4.94 -7.85 16.99
CA GLY A 352 6.37 -7.69 17.31
C GLY A 352 6.83 -8.55 18.48
N LEU A 353 6.20 -9.72 18.67
CA LEU A 353 6.48 -10.65 19.75
C LEU A 353 7.71 -11.51 19.49
N SER A 354 8.28 -12.04 20.54
CA SER A 354 9.45 -12.93 20.47
C SER A 354 9.26 -14.12 21.42
N ALA A 355 9.96 -15.22 21.13
CA ALA A 355 9.95 -16.36 22.03
C ALA A 355 10.42 -15.93 23.44
N GLY A 356 9.64 -16.28 24.45
CA GLY A 356 9.82 -15.89 25.85
C GLY A 356 8.92 -14.74 26.32
N ASP A 357 8.23 -14.06 25.41
CA ASP A 357 7.26 -13.02 25.79
C ASP A 357 5.99 -13.65 26.38
N LYS A 358 5.27 -12.84 27.15
CA LYS A 358 3.98 -13.21 27.73
C LYS A 358 2.87 -12.47 27.01
N ILE A 359 1.81 -13.19 26.66
CA ILE A 359 0.60 -12.62 26.11
C ILE A 359 -0.58 -12.98 26.99
N THR A 360 -1.57 -12.09 27.06
CA THR A 360 -2.84 -12.33 27.74
C THR A 360 -3.95 -12.23 26.72
N LEU A 361 -4.71 -13.31 26.55
CA LEU A 361 -5.86 -13.39 25.68
C LEU A 361 -7.12 -13.29 26.55
N HIS A 362 -8.16 -12.67 26.01
CA HIS A 362 -9.43 -12.40 26.71
C HIS A 362 -10.55 -13.19 26.05
N GLU A 363 -11.54 -13.62 26.85
CA GLU A 363 -12.79 -14.11 26.29
C GLU A 363 -13.60 -12.95 25.70
N LYS A 364 -14.16 -13.15 24.51
CA LYS A 364 -14.97 -12.13 23.82
C LYS A 364 -16.23 -11.71 24.63
N TYR A 365 -16.83 -12.65 25.32
CA TYR A 365 -18.08 -12.46 26.08
C TYR A 365 -17.95 -12.87 27.55
N GLY A 366 -16.74 -12.83 28.13
CA GLY A 366 -16.49 -13.26 29.48
C GLY A 366 -15.40 -12.42 30.14
N GLU A 367 -15.33 -12.49 31.46
CA GLU A 367 -14.30 -11.79 32.24
C GLU A 367 -13.00 -12.59 32.39
N ARG A 368 -12.88 -13.78 31.76
CA ARG A 368 -11.70 -14.64 31.93
C ARG A 368 -10.56 -14.18 31.06
N GLU A 369 -9.40 -14.14 31.67
CA GLU A 369 -8.12 -13.83 31.03
C GLU A 369 -7.21 -15.06 31.08
N TYR A 370 -6.56 -15.34 29.97
CA TYR A 370 -5.62 -16.46 29.84
C TYR A 370 -4.22 -15.92 29.51
N THR A 371 -3.28 -16.10 30.42
CA THR A 371 -1.90 -15.65 30.21
C THR A 371 -1.02 -16.81 29.79
N PHE A 372 -0.36 -16.66 28.65
CA PHE A 372 0.51 -17.68 28.07
C PHE A 372 1.93 -17.14 27.85
N ASN A 373 2.90 -18.05 27.82
CA ASN A 373 4.27 -17.76 27.41
C ASN A 373 4.45 -18.21 25.95
N VAL A 374 4.91 -17.33 25.11
CA VAL A 374 5.26 -17.65 23.73
C VAL A 374 6.52 -18.52 23.73
N PHE A 375 6.36 -19.81 23.48
CA PHE A 375 7.48 -20.76 23.45
C PHE A 375 8.20 -20.75 22.09
N GLY A 376 7.46 -20.58 21.00
CA GLY A 376 8.00 -20.57 19.66
C GLY A 376 6.96 -20.24 18.62
N THR A 377 7.31 -20.47 17.36
CA THR A 377 6.48 -20.22 16.18
C THR A 377 5.90 -21.50 15.62
N ALA A 378 4.66 -21.41 15.16
CA ALA A 378 4.03 -22.40 14.30
C ALA A 378 4.02 -21.89 12.85
N ASP A 379 4.42 -22.71 11.91
CA ASP A 379 4.32 -22.41 10.49
C ASP A 379 2.86 -22.57 10.03
N TYR A 380 2.13 -21.44 10.10
CA TYR A 380 0.71 -21.35 9.77
C TYR A 380 0.36 -19.94 9.27
N ALA A 381 0.04 -19.85 7.99
CA ALA A 381 -0.22 -18.58 7.31
C ALA A 381 -1.71 -18.24 7.15
N ALA A 382 -2.62 -19.19 7.43
CA ALA A 382 -4.04 -18.99 7.17
C ALA A 382 -4.74 -18.01 8.13
N GLY A 383 -4.08 -17.60 9.22
CA GLY A 383 -4.65 -16.64 10.18
C GLY A 383 -3.79 -16.40 11.40
N LEU A 384 -4.28 -15.55 12.28
CA LEU A 384 -3.69 -15.33 13.60
C LEU A 384 -4.13 -16.46 14.52
N ALA A 385 -3.20 -17.31 14.91
CA ALA A 385 -3.52 -18.50 15.66
C ALA A 385 -2.47 -18.82 16.73
N VAL A 386 -2.96 -19.51 17.75
CA VAL A 386 -2.20 -20.05 18.87
C VAL A 386 -2.37 -21.56 18.92
N PHE A 387 -1.32 -22.29 19.17
CA PHE A 387 -1.32 -23.75 19.20
C PHE A 387 -0.77 -24.25 20.50
N MET A 388 -1.49 -25.19 21.11
CA MET A 388 -1.11 -25.87 22.33
C MET A 388 -1.46 -27.36 22.30
N ASP A 389 -0.90 -28.13 23.21
CA ASP A 389 -1.28 -29.54 23.35
C ASP A 389 -2.76 -29.66 23.75
N LYS A 390 -3.47 -30.63 23.16
CA LYS A 390 -4.90 -30.84 23.38
C LYS A 390 -5.25 -31.07 24.85
N ALA A 391 -4.42 -31.82 25.61
CA ALA A 391 -4.64 -32.05 27.01
C ALA A 391 -4.48 -30.75 27.84
N SER A 392 -3.48 -29.95 27.47
CA SER A 392 -3.26 -28.62 28.08
C SER A 392 -4.38 -27.65 27.74
N PHE A 393 -4.92 -27.72 26.53
CA PHE A 393 -6.09 -26.93 26.11
C PHE A 393 -7.30 -27.26 26.99
N ASN A 394 -7.66 -28.56 27.10
CA ASN A 394 -8.81 -28.98 27.88
C ASN A 394 -8.66 -28.61 29.37
N GLU A 395 -7.44 -28.69 29.93
CA GLU A 395 -7.16 -28.25 31.30
C GLU A 395 -7.31 -26.72 31.45
N THR A 396 -6.84 -25.94 30.49
CA THR A 396 -6.87 -24.46 30.53
C THR A 396 -8.30 -23.93 30.48
N PHE A 397 -9.16 -24.58 29.68
CA PHE A 397 -10.55 -24.15 29.49
C PHE A 397 -11.54 -24.89 30.40
N ASP A 398 -11.07 -25.65 31.40
CA ASP A 398 -11.90 -26.44 32.34
C ASP A 398 -12.85 -27.45 31.63
N LEU A 399 -12.38 -28.07 30.52
CA LEU A 399 -13.12 -29.00 29.71
C LEU A 399 -12.78 -30.46 30.08
N ASP A 400 -13.69 -31.41 29.72
CA ASP A 400 -13.38 -32.83 29.86
C ASP A 400 -12.15 -33.20 29.04
N MET A 401 -11.29 -34.07 29.59
CA MET A 401 -10.05 -34.50 28.92
C MET A 401 -10.27 -35.17 27.57
N ARG A 402 -11.47 -35.62 27.27
CA ARG A 402 -11.84 -36.21 25.99
C ARG A 402 -12.57 -35.23 25.07
N PHE A 403 -12.77 -34.00 25.52
CA PHE A 403 -13.46 -33.00 24.72
C PHE A 403 -12.72 -32.74 23.40
N PHE A 404 -13.50 -32.50 22.37
CA PHE A 404 -13.07 -32.01 21.06
C PHE A 404 -14.29 -31.36 20.39
N ASN A 405 -14.05 -30.40 19.53
CA ASN A 405 -15.07 -29.74 18.73
C ASN A 405 -14.66 -29.57 17.27
N GLY A 406 -13.72 -30.39 16.78
CA GLY A 406 -13.38 -30.41 15.37
C GLY A 406 -12.61 -31.65 14.96
N TYR A 407 -12.52 -31.86 13.64
CA TYR A 407 -11.72 -32.90 13.01
C TYR A 407 -10.88 -32.34 11.88
N PHE A 408 -9.60 -32.71 11.86
CA PHE A 408 -8.76 -32.62 10.68
C PHE A 408 -8.90 -33.87 9.84
N SER A 409 -9.05 -33.72 8.53
CA SER A 409 -9.11 -34.85 7.58
C SER A 409 -8.61 -34.42 6.20
N ASN A 410 -7.93 -35.33 5.49
CA ASN A 410 -7.61 -35.15 4.07
C ASN A 410 -8.66 -35.82 3.17
N GLU A 411 -9.66 -36.48 3.77
CA GLU A 411 -10.79 -37.06 3.06
C GLU A 411 -12.10 -36.42 3.54
N ARG A 412 -13.07 -36.35 2.65
CA ARG A 412 -14.38 -35.82 3.02
C ARG A 412 -15.09 -36.80 3.94
N LEU A 413 -15.44 -36.38 5.16
CA LEU A 413 -16.22 -37.15 6.10
C LEU A 413 -17.70 -37.12 5.69
N THR A 414 -18.26 -38.31 5.44
CA THR A 414 -19.67 -38.45 4.99
C THR A 414 -20.57 -39.07 6.04
N ASP A 415 -19.99 -39.51 7.15
CA ASP A 415 -20.64 -40.18 8.28
C ASP A 415 -21.00 -39.22 9.42
N LEU A 416 -20.56 -37.98 9.35
CA LEU A 416 -20.98 -36.95 10.30
C LEU A 416 -22.36 -36.43 9.97
N ASP A 417 -23.20 -36.32 11.00
CA ASP A 417 -24.51 -35.68 10.87
C ASP A 417 -24.33 -34.21 10.45
N PRO A 418 -24.92 -33.77 9.33
CA PRO A 418 -24.85 -32.36 8.90
C PRO A 418 -25.31 -31.38 9.99
N GLU A 419 -26.23 -31.77 10.86
CA GLU A 419 -26.72 -30.95 11.97
C GLU A 419 -25.65 -30.70 13.03
N ALA A 420 -24.77 -31.67 13.24
CA ALA A 420 -23.66 -31.56 14.20
C ALA A 420 -22.49 -30.71 13.68
N VAL A 421 -22.41 -30.50 12.36
CA VAL A 421 -21.33 -29.71 11.74
C VAL A 421 -21.71 -28.23 11.75
N SER A 422 -20.85 -27.39 12.27
CA SER A 422 -20.99 -25.93 12.22
C SER A 422 -20.50 -25.39 10.88
N THR A 423 -19.25 -25.73 10.51
CA THR A 423 -18.65 -25.33 9.25
C THR A 423 -17.58 -26.32 8.82
N VAL A 424 -17.27 -26.33 7.54
CA VAL A 424 -16.16 -27.10 6.97
C VAL A 424 -15.27 -26.12 6.23
N ILE A 425 -14.05 -25.95 6.70
CA ILE A 425 -13.03 -25.09 6.06
C ILE A 425 -12.27 -25.96 5.06
N THR A 426 -12.26 -25.54 3.81
CA THR A 426 -11.57 -26.21 2.70
C THR A 426 -10.43 -25.33 2.14
N GLU A 427 -9.59 -25.89 1.27
CA GLU A 427 -8.56 -25.11 0.54
C GLU A 427 -9.15 -23.89 -0.17
N HIS A 428 -10.35 -24.05 -0.75
CA HIS A 428 -11.00 -22.94 -1.43
C HIS A 428 -11.35 -21.80 -0.47
N ASP A 429 -11.84 -22.12 0.73
CA ASP A 429 -12.21 -21.11 1.73
C ASP A 429 -10.98 -20.36 2.24
N LEU A 430 -9.84 -21.03 2.35
CA LEU A 430 -8.57 -20.43 2.75
C LEU A 430 -8.00 -19.46 1.68
N THR A 431 -8.26 -19.70 0.40
CA THR A 431 -7.69 -18.92 -0.71
C THR A 431 -8.65 -17.92 -1.33
N VAL A 432 -9.96 -18.04 -1.04
CA VAL A 432 -11.02 -17.24 -1.68
C VAL A 432 -10.80 -15.74 -1.54
N ILE A 433 -10.25 -15.26 -0.43
CA ILE A 433 -9.96 -13.85 -0.19
C ILE A 433 -8.89 -13.33 -1.15
N ALA A 434 -7.79 -14.09 -1.29
CA ALA A 434 -6.70 -13.70 -2.19
C ALA A 434 -7.15 -13.71 -3.66
N ASP A 435 -7.92 -14.73 -4.05
CA ASP A 435 -8.48 -14.84 -5.40
C ASP A 435 -9.44 -13.68 -5.69
N GLN A 436 -10.33 -13.35 -4.77
CA GLN A 436 -11.29 -12.27 -4.89
C GLN A 436 -10.61 -10.89 -4.98
N LEU A 437 -9.57 -10.64 -4.18
CA LEU A 437 -8.79 -9.42 -4.25
C LEU A 437 -8.05 -9.30 -5.58
N ASN A 438 -7.49 -10.40 -6.08
CA ASN A 438 -6.81 -10.42 -7.37
C ASN A 438 -7.77 -10.17 -8.54
N ASP A 439 -8.95 -10.77 -8.50
CA ASP A 439 -9.98 -10.60 -9.54
C ASP A 439 -10.58 -9.18 -9.53
N SER A 440 -10.84 -8.61 -8.35
CA SER A 440 -11.43 -7.29 -8.21
C SER A 440 -10.42 -6.17 -8.52
N MET A 441 -9.19 -6.28 -8.04
CA MET A 441 -8.16 -5.25 -8.15
C MET A 441 -7.17 -5.47 -9.32
N GLY A 442 -7.20 -6.63 -9.99
CA GLY A 442 -6.21 -7.01 -10.99
C GLY A 442 -5.99 -6.00 -12.12
N PHE A 443 -7.03 -5.27 -12.51
CA PHE A 443 -6.92 -4.20 -13.51
C PHE A 443 -6.21 -2.94 -12.98
N MET A 444 -6.30 -2.65 -11.69
CA MET A 444 -5.71 -1.44 -11.10
C MET A 444 -4.19 -1.49 -11.09
N PHE A 445 -3.60 -2.64 -10.84
CA PHE A 445 -2.14 -2.78 -10.74
C PHE A 445 -1.39 -2.44 -12.04
N PRO A 446 -1.77 -2.96 -13.22
CA PRO A 446 -1.19 -2.51 -14.49
C PRO A 446 -1.39 -1.02 -14.78
N LEU A 447 -2.55 -0.45 -14.42
CA LEU A 447 -2.84 0.98 -14.57
C LEU A 447 -1.86 1.81 -13.73
N MET A 448 -1.62 1.41 -12.48
CA MET A 448 -0.67 2.06 -11.57
C MET A 448 0.77 1.97 -12.07
N CYS A 449 1.17 0.82 -12.62
CA CYS A 449 2.48 0.66 -13.26
C CYS A 449 2.64 1.60 -14.45
N GLY A 450 1.63 1.69 -15.33
CA GLY A 450 1.64 2.59 -16.47
C GLY A 450 1.76 4.06 -16.07
N PHE A 451 0.99 4.47 -15.06
CA PHE A 451 1.06 5.82 -14.50
C PHE A 451 2.43 6.12 -13.88
N SER A 452 2.99 5.19 -13.12
CA SER A 452 4.31 5.32 -12.51
C SER A 452 5.42 5.46 -13.55
N LEU A 453 5.38 4.68 -14.63
CA LEU A 453 6.31 4.79 -15.75
C LEU A 453 6.20 6.15 -16.46
N ALA A 454 4.98 6.65 -16.67
CA ALA A 454 4.76 7.97 -17.26
C ALA A 454 5.35 9.08 -16.38
N LEU A 455 5.14 9.03 -15.06
CA LEU A 455 5.76 9.94 -14.10
C LEU A 455 7.28 9.82 -14.09
N TYR A 456 7.81 8.61 -14.12
CA TYR A 456 9.25 8.36 -14.19
C TYR A 456 9.86 9.03 -15.44
N MET A 457 9.29 8.79 -16.62
CA MET A 457 9.75 9.40 -17.87
C MET A 457 9.68 10.93 -17.80
N LEU A 458 8.60 11.48 -17.27
CA LEU A 458 8.42 12.93 -17.11
C LEU A 458 9.50 13.52 -16.19
N LEU A 459 9.74 12.92 -15.04
CA LEU A 459 10.75 13.38 -14.07
C LEU A 459 12.15 13.35 -14.67
N VAL A 460 12.53 12.21 -15.25
CA VAL A 460 13.86 12.07 -15.87
C VAL A 460 14.02 13.05 -17.03
N TYR A 461 12.98 13.25 -17.85
CA TYR A 461 13.00 14.23 -18.94
C TYR A 461 13.21 15.66 -18.44
N LEU A 462 12.41 16.10 -17.47
CA LEU A 462 12.50 17.46 -16.93
C LEU A 462 13.87 17.75 -16.29
N LEU A 463 14.38 16.81 -15.51
CA LEU A 463 15.65 16.97 -14.81
C LEU A 463 16.83 16.94 -15.77
N SER A 464 16.83 16.05 -16.74
CA SER A 464 17.87 16.02 -17.76
C SER A 464 17.80 17.25 -18.67
N LYS A 465 16.60 17.74 -19.02
CA LYS A 465 16.40 19.00 -19.74
C LYS A 465 17.05 20.16 -18.95
N MET A 466 16.78 20.24 -17.65
CA MET A 466 17.37 21.27 -16.77
C MET A 466 18.90 21.23 -16.76
N ILE A 467 19.51 20.03 -16.72
CA ILE A 467 20.97 19.87 -16.77
C ILE A 467 21.54 20.37 -18.10
N ILE A 468 20.90 20.05 -19.22
CA ILE A 468 21.30 20.51 -20.56
C ILE A 468 21.21 22.03 -20.67
N GLU A 469 20.07 22.61 -20.28
CA GLU A 469 19.86 24.06 -20.32
C GLU A 469 20.85 24.84 -19.44
N LYS A 470 21.14 24.31 -18.26
CA LYS A 470 22.13 24.89 -17.34
C LYS A 470 23.56 24.88 -17.89
N ASN A 471 23.86 23.97 -18.79
CA ASN A 471 25.15 23.85 -19.46
C ASN A 471 25.13 24.35 -20.93
N ALA A 472 24.04 25.02 -21.37
CA ALA A 472 23.84 25.42 -22.76
C ALA A 472 24.97 26.28 -23.30
N GLN A 473 25.52 27.22 -22.51
CA GLN A 473 26.67 28.05 -22.89
C GLN A 473 27.91 27.20 -23.13
N SER A 474 28.22 26.26 -22.22
CA SER A 474 29.39 25.37 -22.40
C SER A 474 29.20 24.44 -23.61
N ILE A 475 27.96 24.00 -23.88
CA ILE A 475 27.62 23.19 -25.04
C ILE A 475 27.79 23.99 -26.34
N SER A 476 27.32 25.24 -26.37
CA SER A 476 27.53 26.14 -27.52
C SER A 476 29.00 26.41 -27.79
N MET A 477 29.82 26.61 -26.75
CA MET A 477 31.27 26.78 -26.87
C MET A 477 31.93 25.52 -27.49
N LEU A 478 31.54 24.32 -27.07
CA LEU A 478 32.05 23.08 -27.64
C LEU A 478 31.64 22.92 -29.12
N LYS A 479 30.44 23.38 -29.51
CA LYS A 479 30.02 23.41 -30.94
C LYS A 479 30.89 24.37 -31.77
N ILE A 480 31.23 25.53 -31.21
CA ILE A 480 32.13 26.50 -31.88
C ILE A 480 33.53 25.90 -32.03
N LEU A 481 34.01 25.12 -31.06
CA LEU A 481 35.28 24.41 -31.12
C LEU A 481 35.27 23.20 -32.09
N GLY A 482 34.16 22.96 -32.81
CA GLY A 482 34.05 21.92 -33.83
C GLY A 482 33.60 20.55 -33.34
N TYR A 483 33.20 20.41 -32.06
CA TYR A 483 32.65 19.13 -31.57
C TYR A 483 31.30 18.83 -32.21
N THR A 484 31.13 17.59 -32.66
CA THR A 484 29.88 17.12 -33.23
C THR A 484 28.77 16.96 -32.16
N PRO A 485 27.48 17.04 -32.53
CA PRO A 485 26.39 16.83 -31.58
C PRO A 485 26.44 15.46 -30.86
N ARG A 486 27.01 14.42 -31.52
CA ARG A 486 27.20 13.09 -30.94
C ARG A 486 28.29 13.10 -29.85
N GLU A 487 29.39 13.78 -30.07
CA GLU A 487 30.48 13.92 -29.07
C GLU A 487 29.99 14.70 -27.85
N ILE A 488 29.29 15.80 -28.06
CA ILE A 488 28.70 16.61 -26.99
C ILE A 488 27.68 15.79 -26.21
N SER A 489 26.82 15.05 -26.90
CA SER A 489 25.88 14.12 -26.28
C SER A 489 26.60 13.07 -25.46
N SER A 490 27.69 12.50 -25.96
CA SER A 490 28.52 11.53 -25.21
C SER A 490 29.14 12.11 -23.94
N LEU A 491 29.41 13.39 -23.87
CA LEU A 491 29.97 14.04 -22.68
C LEU A 491 28.92 14.29 -21.60
N TYR A 492 27.78 14.90 -21.96
CA TYR A 492 26.74 15.32 -21.01
C TYR A 492 25.73 14.22 -20.71
N ASN A 493 25.24 13.53 -21.74
CA ASN A 493 24.24 12.48 -21.56
C ASN A 493 24.83 11.23 -20.90
N SER A 494 26.13 10.93 -21.13
CA SER A 494 26.76 9.81 -20.40
C SER A 494 26.94 10.12 -18.92
N ALA A 495 27.20 11.38 -18.54
CA ALA A 495 27.23 11.77 -17.12
C ALA A 495 25.84 11.57 -16.47
N THR A 496 24.77 11.95 -17.19
CA THR A 496 23.40 11.73 -16.75
C THR A 496 23.04 10.24 -16.73
N ALA A 497 23.47 9.46 -17.72
CA ALA A 497 23.26 7.99 -17.75
C ALA A 497 23.88 7.30 -16.53
N ILE A 498 25.13 7.67 -16.20
CA ILE A 498 25.80 7.13 -15.01
C ILE A 498 25.05 7.52 -13.74
N ALA A 499 24.62 8.79 -13.63
CA ALA A 499 23.87 9.24 -12.47
C ALA A 499 22.52 8.54 -12.34
N VAL A 500 21.79 8.34 -13.44
CA VAL A 500 20.53 7.58 -13.45
C VAL A 500 20.77 6.12 -13.09
N GLY A 501 21.78 5.47 -13.67
CA GLY A 501 22.12 4.07 -13.37
C GLY A 501 22.47 3.86 -11.88
N VAL A 502 23.32 4.74 -11.32
CA VAL A 502 23.64 4.71 -9.89
C VAL A 502 22.41 4.99 -9.04
N SER A 503 21.59 5.97 -9.45
CA SER A 503 20.33 6.28 -8.75
C SER A 503 19.39 5.07 -8.74
N LEU A 504 19.19 4.39 -9.85
CA LEU A 504 18.34 3.18 -9.93
C LEU A 504 18.82 2.10 -8.97
N ILE A 505 20.12 1.76 -9.03
CA ILE A 505 20.69 0.71 -8.18
C ILE A 505 20.53 1.02 -6.68
N VAL A 506 20.66 2.30 -6.30
CA VAL A 506 20.56 2.70 -4.89
C VAL A 506 19.11 2.93 -4.45
N THR A 507 18.26 3.49 -5.32
CA THR A 507 16.89 3.83 -4.94
C THR A 507 15.95 2.63 -4.92
N ILE A 508 16.20 1.57 -5.70
CA ILE A 508 15.38 0.36 -5.70
C ILE A 508 15.33 -0.29 -4.30
N PRO A 509 16.48 -0.62 -3.64
CA PRO A 509 16.41 -1.17 -2.28
C PRO A 509 15.85 -0.17 -1.25
N ILE A 510 16.09 1.13 -1.42
CA ILE A 510 15.50 2.15 -0.53
C ILE A 510 13.98 2.18 -0.70
N SER A 511 13.47 2.12 -1.92
CA SER A 511 12.03 2.07 -2.18
C SER A 511 11.39 0.81 -1.61
N ALA A 512 12.09 -0.33 -1.65
CA ALA A 512 11.63 -1.57 -1.03
C ALA A 512 11.52 -1.46 0.50
N LEU A 513 12.51 -0.83 1.16
CA LEU A 513 12.46 -0.59 2.61
C LEU A 513 11.29 0.35 3.00
N ILE A 514 11.09 1.42 2.22
CA ILE A 514 9.97 2.35 2.45
C ILE A 514 8.64 1.63 2.23
N MET A 515 8.55 0.81 1.17
CA MET A 515 7.34 0.05 0.87
C MET A 515 7.04 -1.00 1.94
N LYS A 516 8.05 -1.72 2.44
CA LYS A 516 7.91 -2.67 3.56
C LYS A 516 7.36 -1.96 4.81
N TRP A 517 7.93 -0.81 5.16
CA TRP A 517 7.47 -0.03 6.29
C TRP A 517 6.00 0.44 6.11
N LEU A 518 5.65 0.94 4.92
CA LEU A 518 4.31 1.40 4.60
C LEU A 518 3.31 0.24 4.60
N PHE A 519 3.69 -0.91 4.05
CA PHE A 519 2.87 -2.12 4.02
C PHE A 519 2.54 -2.60 5.44
N TYR A 520 3.52 -2.70 6.31
CA TYR A 520 3.30 -3.11 7.69
C TYR A 520 2.48 -2.10 8.48
N TYR A 521 2.66 -0.80 8.22
CA TYR A 521 1.83 0.23 8.82
C TYR A 521 0.33 0.02 8.52
N TYR A 522 -0.02 -0.32 7.28
CA TYR A 522 -1.40 -0.62 6.91
C TYR A 522 -1.87 -1.99 7.41
N MET A 523 -1.01 -3.00 7.40
CA MET A 523 -1.38 -4.33 7.88
C MET A 523 -1.72 -4.35 9.37
N HIS A 524 -1.14 -3.46 10.17
CA HIS A 524 -1.51 -3.32 11.59
C HIS A 524 -2.93 -2.80 11.82
N GLU A 525 -3.47 -2.02 10.87
CA GLU A 525 -4.84 -1.49 10.95
C GLU A 525 -5.89 -2.45 10.34
N MET A 526 -5.44 -3.52 9.69
CA MET A 526 -6.32 -4.52 9.05
C MET A 526 -6.42 -5.77 9.91
N SER A 527 -7.60 -6.42 9.93
CA SER A 527 -7.76 -7.72 10.56
C SER A 527 -6.98 -8.80 9.80
N GLY A 528 -6.33 -9.71 10.54
CA GLY A 528 -5.45 -10.72 9.98
C GLY A 528 -4.04 -10.20 9.66
N TRP A 529 -3.27 -10.98 8.93
CA TRP A 529 -1.89 -10.63 8.55
C TRP A 529 -1.51 -11.25 7.22
N VAL A 530 -0.83 -10.47 6.39
CA VAL A 530 -0.20 -10.92 5.16
C VAL A 530 1.27 -10.51 5.20
N SER A 531 2.18 -11.46 5.04
CA SER A 531 3.62 -11.20 5.05
C SER A 531 4.07 -10.43 3.83
N PHE A 532 5.00 -9.48 4.03
CA PHE A 532 5.55 -8.68 2.95
C PHE A 532 6.49 -9.50 2.07
N TYR A 533 6.13 -9.68 0.81
CA TYR A 533 6.90 -10.45 -0.15
C TYR A 533 7.27 -9.63 -1.39
N ILE A 534 8.52 -9.75 -1.84
CA ILE A 534 8.97 -9.20 -3.12
C ILE A 534 9.45 -10.33 -4.00
N ALA A 535 8.70 -10.65 -5.04
CA ALA A 535 9.09 -11.68 -5.98
C ALA A 535 10.46 -11.35 -6.62
N PRO A 536 11.37 -12.33 -6.74
CA PRO A 536 12.74 -12.11 -7.24
C PRO A 536 12.82 -11.41 -8.60
N TRP A 537 11.85 -11.63 -9.46
CA TRP A 537 11.78 -11.01 -10.80
C TRP A 537 11.48 -9.50 -10.76
N ILE A 538 10.92 -8.97 -9.67
CA ILE A 538 10.61 -7.53 -9.52
C ILE A 538 11.90 -6.70 -9.56
N TRP A 539 12.98 -7.18 -8.97
CA TRP A 539 14.26 -6.46 -8.94
C TRP A 539 14.81 -6.18 -10.34
N PRO A 540 15.00 -7.18 -11.21
CA PRO A 540 15.42 -6.94 -12.59
C PRO A 540 14.35 -6.21 -13.42
N ALA A 541 13.06 -6.41 -13.15
CA ALA A 541 11.98 -5.70 -13.84
C ALA A 541 12.03 -4.19 -13.58
N MET A 542 12.15 -3.76 -12.34
CA MET A 542 12.30 -2.34 -11.98
C MET A 542 13.53 -1.71 -12.63
N LEU A 543 14.66 -2.42 -12.60
CA LEU A 543 15.89 -1.95 -13.24
C LEU A 543 15.69 -1.82 -14.77
N GLY A 544 15.09 -2.83 -15.40
CA GLY A 544 14.82 -2.87 -16.84
C GLY A 544 13.84 -1.78 -17.28
N LEU A 545 12.73 -1.61 -16.57
CA LEU A 545 11.73 -0.58 -16.85
C LEU A 545 12.31 0.83 -16.66
N GLY A 546 13.07 1.06 -15.57
CA GLY A 546 13.75 2.32 -15.33
C GLY A 546 14.80 2.64 -16.40
N ALA A 547 15.59 1.66 -16.81
CA ALA A 547 16.56 1.80 -17.89
C ALA A 547 15.90 2.06 -19.25
N ALA A 548 14.81 1.36 -19.56
CA ALA A 548 14.04 1.56 -20.79
C ALA A 548 13.42 2.96 -20.85
N ALA A 549 12.80 3.40 -19.76
CA ALA A 549 12.25 4.76 -19.65
C ALA A 549 13.35 5.84 -19.82
N TYR A 550 14.51 5.64 -19.17
CA TYR A 550 15.66 6.53 -19.39
C TYR A 550 16.13 6.51 -20.86
N PHE A 551 16.18 5.35 -21.50
CA PHE A 551 16.60 5.23 -22.90
C PHE A 551 15.68 6.01 -23.84
N ILE A 552 14.37 5.94 -23.66
CA ILE A 552 13.37 6.72 -24.40
C ILE A 552 13.65 8.22 -24.22
N VAL A 553 13.83 8.66 -22.98
CA VAL A 553 14.14 10.06 -22.67
C VAL A 553 15.48 10.50 -23.28
N HIS A 554 16.48 9.64 -23.25
CA HIS A 554 17.78 9.89 -23.87
C HIS A 554 17.68 10.13 -25.38
N LEU A 555 16.88 9.34 -26.09
CA LEU A 555 16.63 9.55 -27.53
C LEU A 555 15.98 10.91 -27.82
N ILE A 556 15.01 11.31 -27.02
CA ILE A 556 14.32 12.61 -27.15
C ILE A 556 15.31 13.76 -26.91
N GLN A 557 16.18 13.63 -25.92
CA GLN A 557 17.13 14.68 -25.55
C GLN A 557 18.29 14.81 -26.53
N THR A 558 18.77 13.72 -27.10
CA THR A 558 19.82 13.74 -28.13
C THR A 558 19.37 14.55 -29.35
N LYS A 559 18.11 14.41 -29.76
CA LYS A 559 17.52 15.25 -30.83
C LYS A 559 17.46 16.74 -30.43
N ARG A 560 17.26 17.05 -29.17
CA ARG A 560 17.18 18.43 -28.65
C ARG A 560 18.55 19.13 -28.56
N LEU A 561 19.61 18.40 -28.17
CA LEU A 561 20.97 18.90 -28.14
C LEU A 561 21.40 19.47 -29.52
N GLY A 562 20.96 18.83 -30.60
CA GLY A 562 21.20 19.33 -31.97
C GLY A 562 20.58 20.72 -32.23
N LYS A 563 19.48 21.08 -31.57
CA LYS A 563 18.73 22.33 -31.79
C LYS A 563 19.21 23.53 -30.97
N ILE A 564 20.24 23.40 -30.10
CA ILE A 564 20.78 24.51 -29.31
C ILE A 564 21.51 25.48 -30.25
N PRO A 565 21.11 26.78 -30.31
CA PRO A 565 21.71 27.76 -31.24
C PRO A 565 23.16 28.09 -30.90
N LEU A 566 24.01 28.24 -31.92
CA LEU A 566 25.41 28.69 -31.77
C LEU A 566 25.51 30.13 -31.21
N ALA A 567 24.53 30.97 -31.53
CA ALA A 567 24.46 32.37 -31.10
C ALA A 567 24.36 32.55 -29.57
N GLN A 568 23.97 31.54 -28.84
CA GLN A 568 23.81 31.61 -27.37
C GLN A 568 25.17 31.72 -26.64
N ALA A 569 26.28 31.31 -27.29
CA ALA A 569 27.63 31.47 -26.75
C ALA A 569 28.18 32.88 -26.96
N LEU A 570 27.70 33.58 -27.99
CA LEU A 570 28.17 34.94 -28.36
C LEU A 570 27.38 36.03 -27.64
N LYS A 571 26.11 35.79 -27.32
CA LYS A 571 25.20 36.78 -26.73
C LYS A 571 25.53 37.21 -25.27
N ASN A 572 26.41 36.49 -24.59
CA ASN A 572 26.82 36.78 -23.20
C ASN A 572 28.32 37.19 -23.10
N MET A 573 28.97 37.54 -24.22
CA MET A 573 30.34 38.08 -24.23
C MET A 573 30.35 39.59 -24.40
N GLU A 574 29.20 40.20 -24.64
CA GLU A 574 28.98 41.67 -24.54
C GLU A 574 28.28 41.96 -23.18
#